data_386a0742af407c2c84b8b005c4fb3a3b
#
_entry.id   386a0742af407c2c84b8b005c4fb3a3b
#
_cell.length_a   1.000
_cell.length_b   1.000
_cell.length_c   1.000
_cell.angle_alpha   90.00
_cell.angle_beta   90.00
_cell.angle_gamma   90.00
#
_symmetry.space_group_name_H-M   'P 1'
#
loop_
_entity.id
_entity.type
_entity.pdbx_description
1 polymer ?
#
loop_
_entity_poly.entity_id
_entity_poly.type
_entity_poly.pdbx_seq_one_letter_code
_entity_poly.pdbx_strand_id
1 'polypeptide(L)'
;FSVRESSQLADIHYTRQGDPLGLGHAILRAKSHVGEHSFAVLLGDDIIDARDPLLNRMLEIHQQTGDNVIALLEVPAEQISLYGCASVTATDSDSVIVTDLVEKPAPGTAPSNYAVIGRYVLRQEMFQILEQTAPGRGGEIQLTDALQYAAKHTGIAGGVRGVIFTGRRYDTGDKLDFIKATIKIASDREDIGPDLKEWLKEYTKSL
;
A
#
# COMPACT_ATOMS: atom_id res chain seq x y z
N PHE A 1 -15.91 19.38 9.92
CA PHE A 1 -15.66 18.21 10.79
C PHE A 1 -15.07 18.67 12.11
N SER A 2 -15.73 18.37 13.24
CA SER A 2 -15.16 18.64 14.55
C SER A 2 -14.13 17.57 14.90
N VAL A 3 -13.15 17.91 15.75
CA VAL A 3 -12.14 16.94 16.25
C VAL A 3 -12.81 15.74 16.94
N ARG A 4 -14.00 15.95 17.54
CA ARG A 4 -14.78 14.87 18.18
C ARG A 4 -15.36 13.88 17.18
N GLU A 5 -15.81 14.32 16.02
CA GLU A 5 -16.33 13.39 14.98
C GLU A 5 -15.24 12.46 14.46
N SER A 6 -14.03 12.99 14.23
CA SER A 6 -12.89 12.18 13.80
C SER A 6 -12.49 11.14 14.86
N SER A 7 -12.55 11.48 16.16
CA SER A 7 -12.18 10.56 17.25
C SER A 7 -13.21 9.46 17.52
N GLN A 8 -14.42 9.57 16.96
CA GLN A 8 -15.49 8.56 17.10
C GLN A 8 -15.53 7.55 15.96
N LEU A 9 -14.71 7.75 14.92
CA LEU A 9 -14.70 6.86 13.74
C LEU A 9 -14.05 5.51 14.00
N ALA A 10 -13.12 5.43 14.96
CA ALA A 10 -12.39 4.20 15.28
C ALA A 10 -11.73 4.30 16.66
N ASP A 11 -11.49 3.15 17.28
CA ASP A 11 -10.62 3.04 18.45
C ASP A 11 -9.16 3.05 17.98
N ILE A 12 -8.41 4.09 18.36
CA ILE A 12 -7.03 4.29 17.91
C ILE A 12 -6.05 3.83 18.98
N HIS A 13 -5.18 2.88 18.62
CA HIS A 13 -4.07 2.42 19.45
C HIS A 13 -2.74 2.81 18.81
N TYR A 14 -1.81 3.34 19.62
CA TYR A 14 -0.49 3.73 19.16
C TYR A 14 0.56 2.73 19.62
N THR A 15 1.36 2.25 18.69
CA THR A 15 2.50 1.38 18.98
C THR A 15 3.77 1.98 18.40
N ARG A 16 4.84 2.04 19.20
CA ARG A 16 6.14 2.50 18.72
C ARG A 16 6.90 1.35 18.09
N GLN A 17 7.47 1.58 16.92
CA GLN A 17 8.35 0.61 16.29
C GLN A 17 9.66 0.43 17.06
N GLY A 18 10.17 1.46 17.72
CA GLY A 18 11.51 1.51 18.30
C GLY A 18 12.53 1.77 17.20
N ASP A 19 13.44 0.82 16.97
CA ASP A 19 14.42 0.92 15.89
C ASP A 19 13.74 0.73 14.52
N PRO A 20 14.07 1.55 13.51
CA PRO A 20 13.46 1.50 12.17
C PRO A 20 14.07 0.36 11.34
N LEU A 21 13.68 -0.89 11.63
CA LEU A 21 14.19 -2.09 10.97
C LEU A 21 13.35 -2.53 9.76
N GLY A 22 12.65 -1.61 9.12
CA GLY A 22 11.87 -1.85 7.90
C GLY A 22 10.37 -2.02 8.14
N LEU A 23 9.60 -2.09 7.03
CA LEU A 23 8.14 -2.18 7.06
C LEU A 23 7.65 -3.48 7.70
N GLY A 24 8.28 -4.61 7.40
CA GLY A 24 7.94 -5.90 8.02
C GLY A 24 8.09 -5.86 9.54
N HIS A 25 9.13 -5.21 10.05
CA HIS A 25 9.31 -5.02 11.49
C HIS A 25 8.22 -4.10 12.09
N ALA A 26 7.84 -3.03 11.39
CA ALA A 26 6.75 -2.16 11.85
C ALA A 26 5.43 -2.95 12.01
N ILE A 27 5.12 -3.80 11.04
CA ILE A 27 3.94 -4.67 11.07
C ILE A 27 4.01 -5.65 12.25
N LEU A 28 5.17 -6.26 12.49
CA LEU A 28 5.37 -7.17 13.64
C LEU A 28 5.05 -6.52 14.98
N ARG A 29 5.30 -5.21 15.14
CA ARG A 29 4.97 -4.48 16.37
C ARG A 29 3.46 -4.40 16.65
N ALA A 30 2.62 -4.60 15.63
CA ALA A 30 1.17 -4.65 15.78
C ALA A 30 0.63 -6.04 16.15
N LYS A 31 1.44 -7.10 16.12
CA LYS A 31 1.02 -8.51 16.33
C LYS A 31 0.14 -8.70 17.57
N SER A 32 0.52 -8.13 18.72
CA SER A 32 -0.22 -8.27 19.96
C SER A 32 -1.59 -7.56 19.96
N HIS A 33 -1.77 -6.54 19.11
CA HIS A 33 -3.05 -5.84 18.95
C HIS A 33 -3.96 -6.53 17.95
N VAL A 34 -3.39 -7.07 16.88
CA VAL A 34 -4.14 -7.78 15.83
C VAL A 34 -4.63 -9.14 16.31
N GLY A 35 -3.82 -9.84 17.12
CA GLY A 35 -4.15 -11.19 17.61
C GLY A 35 -4.25 -12.20 16.45
N GLU A 36 -5.35 -12.97 16.44
CA GLU A 36 -5.58 -14.06 15.47
C GLU A 36 -6.46 -13.64 14.27
N HIS A 37 -6.56 -12.34 14.00
CA HIS A 37 -7.39 -11.84 12.93
C HIS A 37 -6.58 -11.50 11.67
N SER A 38 -7.23 -11.58 10.52
CA SER A 38 -6.75 -10.92 9.32
C SER A 38 -6.80 -9.40 9.52
N PHE A 39 -5.91 -8.67 8.88
CA PHE A 39 -5.77 -7.23 9.09
C PHE A 39 -5.41 -6.49 7.82
N ALA A 40 -5.76 -5.22 7.77
CA ALA A 40 -5.33 -4.33 6.71
C ALA A 40 -4.10 -3.51 7.12
N VAL A 41 -3.18 -3.30 6.19
CA VAL A 41 -2.04 -2.38 6.34
C VAL A 41 -2.22 -1.25 5.33
N LEU A 42 -2.21 -0.02 5.84
CA LEU A 42 -2.32 1.19 5.04
C LEU A 42 -1.11 2.08 5.35
N LEU A 43 -0.24 2.28 4.36
CA LEU A 43 0.90 3.18 4.52
C LEU A 43 0.40 4.62 4.54
N GLY A 44 0.90 5.41 5.50
CA GLY A 44 0.41 6.76 5.74
C GLY A 44 0.79 7.78 4.67
N ASP A 45 1.82 7.48 3.89
CA ASP A 45 2.31 8.29 2.77
C ASP A 45 1.70 7.90 1.41
N ASP A 46 0.89 6.85 1.35
CA ASP A 46 0.21 6.38 0.16
C ASP A 46 -1.28 6.72 0.25
N ILE A 47 -1.71 7.81 -0.37
CA ILE A 47 -3.09 8.30 -0.29
C ILE A 47 -3.88 7.83 -1.51
N ILE A 48 -4.95 7.09 -1.26
CA ILE A 48 -5.95 6.73 -2.28
C ILE A 48 -7.13 7.70 -2.17
N ASP A 49 -7.56 8.24 -3.30
CA ASP A 49 -8.72 9.14 -3.35
C ASP A 49 -9.98 8.41 -2.88
N ALA A 50 -10.75 9.03 -1.99
CA ALA A 50 -11.96 8.42 -1.42
C ALA A 50 -13.03 8.05 -2.47
N ARG A 51 -12.95 8.65 -3.65
CA ARG A 51 -13.84 8.35 -4.79
C ARG A 51 -13.48 7.04 -5.50
N ASP A 52 -12.32 6.46 -5.21
CA ASP A 52 -11.82 5.24 -5.85
C ASP A 52 -11.64 4.13 -4.78
N PRO A 53 -12.71 3.40 -4.43
CA PRO A 53 -12.75 2.50 -3.24
C PRO A 53 -11.95 1.21 -3.46
N LEU A 54 -10.64 1.25 -3.27
CA LEU A 54 -9.73 0.11 -3.42
C LEU A 54 -9.86 -0.91 -2.27
N LEU A 55 -9.84 -0.44 -1.01
CA LEU A 55 -9.76 -1.33 0.15
C LEU A 55 -10.97 -2.26 0.26
N ASN A 56 -12.17 -1.77 -0.04
CA ASN A 56 -13.38 -2.61 -0.02
C ASN A 56 -13.26 -3.79 -0.97
N ARG A 57 -12.74 -3.55 -2.19
CA ARG A 57 -12.53 -4.62 -3.17
C ARG A 57 -11.47 -5.63 -2.70
N MET A 58 -10.40 -5.16 -2.08
CA MET A 58 -9.38 -6.04 -1.51
C MET A 58 -9.95 -6.93 -0.39
N LEU A 59 -10.79 -6.37 0.49
CA LEU A 59 -11.45 -7.12 1.55
C LEU A 59 -12.42 -8.19 1.00
N GLU A 60 -13.19 -7.87 -0.03
CA GLU A 60 -14.07 -8.83 -0.70
C GLU A 60 -13.28 -10.02 -1.27
N ILE A 61 -12.18 -9.75 -1.98
CA ILE A 61 -11.32 -10.80 -2.53
C ILE A 61 -10.71 -11.65 -1.41
N HIS A 62 -10.24 -11.03 -0.34
CA HIS A 62 -9.72 -11.73 0.82
C HIS A 62 -10.77 -12.67 1.44
N GLN A 63 -12.00 -12.18 1.63
CA GLN A 63 -13.11 -12.97 2.18
C GLN A 63 -13.49 -14.15 1.28
N GLN A 64 -13.44 -13.98 -0.04
CA GLN A 64 -13.81 -15.02 -1.01
C GLN A 64 -12.72 -16.09 -1.15
N THR A 65 -11.45 -15.72 -1.07
CA THR A 65 -10.34 -16.60 -1.40
C THR A 65 -9.55 -17.09 -0.19
N GLY A 66 -9.58 -16.33 0.90
CA GLY A 66 -8.71 -16.56 2.06
C GLY A 66 -7.24 -16.21 1.81
N ASP A 67 -6.89 -15.64 0.64
CA ASP A 67 -5.52 -15.25 0.30
C ASP A 67 -5.14 -13.89 0.90
N ASN A 68 -3.85 -13.61 1.02
CA ASN A 68 -3.37 -12.26 1.20
C ASN A 68 -3.68 -11.44 -0.06
N VAL A 69 -4.03 -10.17 0.10
CA VAL A 69 -4.35 -9.30 -1.04
C VAL A 69 -3.51 -8.04 -0.99
N ILE A 70 -2.85 -7.72 -2.09
CA ILE A 70 -2.03 -6.52 -2.24
C ILE A 70 -2.56 -5.64 -3.37
N ALA A 71 -2.40 -4.34 -3.21
CA ALA A 71 -2.70 -3.41 -4.29
C ALA A 71 -1.50 -3.27 -5.23
N LEU A 72 -1.78 -3.31 -6.52
CA LEU A 72 -0.81 -3.18 -7.59
C LEU A 72 -1.15 -1.96 -8.45
N LEU A 73 -0.13 -1.26 -8.91
CA LEU A 73 -0.24 -0.15 -9.87
C LEU A 73 0.67 -0.44 -11.05
N GLU A 74 0.16 -0.33 -12.26
CA GLU A 74 1.01 -0.37 -13.44
C GLU A 74 1.76 0.96 -13.57
N VAL A 75 3.10 0.90 -13.57
CA VAL A 75 3.96 2.08 -13.64
C VAL A 75 4.87 1.99 -14.86
N PRO A 76 5.38 3.13 -15.39
CA PRO A 76 6.42 3.13 -16.41
C PRO A 76 7.64 2.31 -15.98
N ALA A 77 8.27 1.63 -16.94
CA ALA A 77 9.41 0.72 -16.69
C ALA A 77 10.59 1.42 -15.97
N GLU A 78 10.75 2.72 -16.18
CA GLU A 78 11.79 3.54 -15.54
C GLU A 78 11.54 3.74 -14.04
N GLN A 79 10.29 3.62 -13.60
CA GLN A 79 9.89 3.88 -12.21
C GLN A 79 9.80 2.60 -11.37
N ILE A 80 9.69 1.42 -12.00
CA ILE A 80 9.44 0.16 -11.28
C ILE A 80 10.51 -0.16 -10.23
N SER A 81 11.75 0.25 -10.45
CA SER A 81 12.87 0.06 -9.51
C SER A 81 12.74 0.84 -8.19
N LEU A 82 11.75 1.74 -8.09
CA LEU A 82 11.45 2.46 -6.85
C LEU A 82 10.55 1.66 -5.90
N TYR A 83 9.89 0.61 -6.39
CA TYR A 83 8.84 -0.14 -5.70
C TYR A 83 9.19 -1.63 -5.58
N GLY A 84 8.49 -2.34 -4.71
CA GLY A 84 8.35 -3.78 -4.84
C GLY A 84 7.63 -4.11 -6.15
N CYS A 85 8.13 -5.09 -6.88
CA CYS A 85 7.59 -5.49 -8.18
C CYS A 85 6.99 -6.88 -8.10
N ALA A 86 5.77 -7.07 -8.62
CA ALA A 86 5.05 -8.32 -8.60
C ALA A 86 5.03 -9.01 -9.97
N SER A 87 5.39 -10.30 -10.02
CA SER A 87 5.05 -11.18 -11.15
C SER A 87 3.64 -11.68 -10.96
N VAL A 88 2.81 -11.63 -12.00
CA VAL A 88 1.40 -11.97 -11.88
C VAL A 88 0.95 -12.92 -12.99
N THR A 89 -0.06 -13.72 -12.67
CA THR A 89 -0.84 -14.51 -13.64
C THR A 89 -2.28 -14.03 -13.60
N ALA A 90 -2.85 -13.78 -14.77
CA ALA A 90 -4.26 -13.40 -14.91
C ALA A 90 -5.20 -14.50 -14.40
N THR A 91 -6.37 -14.09 -13.92
CA THR A 91 -7.48 -14.97 -13.55
C THR A 91 -8.71 -14.59 -14.37
N ASP A 92 -9.80 -15.37 -14.21
CA ASP A 92 -11.11 -15.04 -14.83
C ASP A 92 -11.84 -13.90 -14.07
N SER A 93 -11.22 -13.33 -13.05
CA SER A 93 -11.74 -12.23 -12.25
C SER A 93 -10.91 -10.95 -12.46
N ASP A 94 -11.33 -9.87 -11.82
CA ASP A 94 -10.61 -8.58 -11.77
C ASP A 94 -9.39 -8.56 -10.81
N SER A 95 -9.07 -9.72 -10.22
CA SER A 95 -7.85 -9.92 -9.44
C SER A 95 -6.85 -10.78 -10.20
N VAL A 96 -5.57 -10.68 -9.85
CA VAL A 96 -4.49 -11.50 -10.40
C VAL A 96 -3.86 -12.37 -9.31
N ILE A 97 -3.30 -13.52 -9.68
CA ILE A 97 -2.47 -14.30 -8.77
C ILE A 97 -1.05 -13.74 -8.82
N VAL A 98 -0.51 -13.40 -7.66
CA VAL A 98 0.89 -13.01 -7.53
C VAL A 98 1.74 -14.27 -7.36
N THR A 99 2.67 -14.49 -8.28
CA THR A 99 3.52 -15.68 -8.31
C THR A 99 4.91 -15.44 -7.75
N ASP A 100 5.39 -14.21 -7.82
CA ASP A 100 6.68 -13.78 -7.28
C ASP A 100 6.68 -12.28 -6.95
N LEU A 101 7.57 -11.87 -6.05
CA LEU A 101 7.80 -10.46 -5.71
C LEU A 101 9.30 -10.21 -5.57
N VAL A 102 9.74 -9.02 -5.98
CA VAL A 102 11.13 -8.56 -5.85
C VAL A 102 11.13 -7.13 -5.31
N GLU A 103 11.81 -6.90 -4.19
CA GLU A 103 11.95 -5.55 -3.61
C GLU A 103 12.92 -4.70 -4.43
N LYS A 104 12.42 -3.61 -4.99
CA LYS A 104 13.19 -2.61 -5.74
C LYS A 104 14.21 -3.25 -6.69
N PRO A 105 13.76 -3.95 -7.73
CA PRO A 105 14.64 -4.65 -8.65
C PRO A 105 15.65 -3.68 -9.29
N ALA A 106 16.82 -4.19 -9.66
CA ALA A 106 17.77 -3.40 -10.40
C ALA A 106 17.18 -2.92 -11.75
N PRO A 107 17.57 -1.77 -12.28
CA PRO A 107 17.08 -1.30 -13.57
C PRO A 107 17.20 -2.38 -14.66
N GLY A 108 16.11 -2.63 -15.37
CA GLY A 108 16.05 -3.64 -16.44
C GLY A 108 15.91 -5.10 -15.96
N THR A 109 15.80 -5.36 -14.66
CA THR A 109 15.62 -6.73 -14.12
C THR A 109 14.23 -6.98 -13.53
N ALA A 110 13.35 -5.98 -13.56
CA ALA A 110 12.00 -6.11 -13.06
C ALA A 110 11.21 -7.17 -13.84
N PRO A 111 10.51 -8.11 -13.18
CA PRO A 111 9.76 -9.15 -13.86
C PRO A 111 8.48 -8.64 -14.53
N SER A 112 8.03 -7.44 -14.19
CA SER A 112 6.83 -6.80 -14.73
C SER A 112 6.87 -5.29 -14.49
N ASN A 113 5.79 -4.58 -14.87
CA ASN A 113 5.56 -3.17 -14.53
C ASN A 113 4.55 -3.00 -13.36
N TYR A 114 4.19 -4.06 -12.65
CA TYR A 114 3.26 -3.99 -11.53
C TYR A 114 3.98 -3.67 -10.23
N ALA A 115 3.88 -2.40 -9.82
CA ALA A 115 4.40 -1.90 -8.56
C ALA A 115 3.45 -2.24 -7.41
N VAL A 116 4.00 -2.71 -6.30
CA VAL A 116 3.24 -2.88 -5.05
C VAL A 116 3.07 -1.51 -4.40
N ILE A 117 1.83 -1.13 -4.11
CA ILE A 117 1.50 0.13 -3.47
C ILE A 117 1.00 -0.10 -2.03
N GLY A 118 0.94 0.95 -1.23
CA GLY A 118 0.81 0.93 0.23
C GLY A 118 -0.54 0.47 0.79
N ARG A 119 -1.18 -0.52 0.17
CA ARG A 119 -2.44 -1.13 0.65
C ARG A 119 -2.34 -2.64 0.61
N TYR A 120 -2.59 -3.27 1.77
CA TYR A 120 -2.51 -4.71 1.95
C TYR A 120 -3.67 -5.21 2.82
N VAL A 121 -4.17 -6.40 2.54
CA VAL A 121 -5.04 -7.17 3.43
C VAL A 121 -4.33 -8.50 3.67
N LEU A 122 -3.93 -8.73 4.90
CA LEU A 122 -3.02 -9.81 5.26
C LEU A 122 -3.69 -10.78 6.26
N ARG A 123 -3.35 -12.04 6.11
CA ARG A 123 -3.69 -13.08 7.08
C ARG A 123 -2.80 -12.97 8.31
N GLN A 124 -3.30 -13.44 9.45
CA GLN A 124 -2.53 -13.44 10.69
C GLN A 124 -1.23 -14.26 10.60
N GLU A 125 -1.20 -15.30 9.74
CA GLU A 125 -0.02 -16.15 9.54
C GLU A 125 1.17 -15.37 8.97
N MET A 126 0.94 -14.20 8.36
CA MET A 126 2.01 -13.32 7.93
C MET A 126 2.93 -12.88 9.06
N PHE A 127 2.44 -12.82 10.30
CA PHE A 127 3.31 -12.54 11.45
C PHE A 127 4.37 -13.62 11.66
N GLN A 128 4.01 -14.90 11.48
CA GLN A 128 4.97 -16.00 11.61
C GLN A 128 6.03 -15.97 10.50
N ILE A 129 5.62 -15.62 9.28
CA ILE A 129 6.56 -15.46 8.17
C ILE A 129 7.50 -14.29 8.43
N LEU A 130 6.97 -13.14 8.86
CA LEU A 130 7.77 -11.96 9.16
C LEU A 130 8.77 -12.19 10.30
N GLU A 131 8.43 -12.98 11.31
CA GLU A 131 9.35 -13.36 12.40
C GLU A 131 10.54 -14.18 11.91
N GLN A 132 10.37 -14.90 10.82
CA GLN A 132 11.39 -15.76 10.20
C GLN A 132 12.09 -15.08 9.00
N THR A 133 11.58 -13.94 8.55
CA THR A 133 12.15 -13.21 7.41
C THR A 133 13.49 -12.60 7.81
N ALA A 134 14.55 -13.00 7.13
CA ALA A 134 15.87 -12.40 7.34
C ALA A 134 15.89 -10.95 6.85
N PRO A 135 16.73 -10.09 7.44
CA PRO A 135 16.95 -8.75 6.90
C PRO A 135 17.42 -8.81 5.43
N GLY A 136 16.69 -8.12 4.57
CA GLY A 136 16.94 -8.04 3.14
C GLY A 136 17.69 -6.76 2.75
N ARG A 137 17.23 -6.10 1.70
CA ARG A 137 17.83 -4.86 1.20
C ARG A 137 17.90 -3.79 2.29
N GLY A 138 19.07 -3.17 2.45
CA GLY A 138 19.30 -2.14 3.48
C GLY A 138 19.41 -2.66 4.91
N GLY A 139 19.42 -3.98 5.13
CA GLY A 139 19.38 -4.57 6.47
C GLY A 139 18.01 -4.53 7.13
N GLU A 140 16.95 -4.30 6.36
CA GLU A 140 15.57 -4.17 6.82
C GLU A 140 14.78 -5.46 6.62
N ILE A 141 13.82 -5.74 7.50
CA ILE A 141 12.82 -6.79 7.32
C ILE A 141 11.78 -6.26 6.31
N GLN A 142 11.89 -6.74 5.07
CA GLN A 142 11.02 -6.30 3.99
C GLN A 142 9.71 -7.08 3.99
N LEU A 143 8.57 -6.35 3.89
CA LEU A 143 7.27 -7.01 3.71
C LEU A 143 7.22 -7.75 2.36
N THR A 144 7.87 -7.23 1.34
CA THR A 144 7.95 -7.82 0.00
C THR A 144 8.55 -9.23 0.04
N ASP A 145 9.61 -9.45 0.85
CA ASP A 145 10.24 -10.76 1.00
C ASP A 145 9.30 -11.77 1.70
N ALA A 146 8.56 -11.31 2.71
CA ALA A 146 7.55 -12.13 3.38
C ALA A 146 6.38 -12.49 2.45
N LEU A 147 5.92 -11.55 1.64
CA LEU A 147 4.89 -11.78 0.62
C LEU A 147 5.39 -12.71 -0.48
N GLN A 148 6.65 -12.60 -0.89
CA GLN A 148 7.26 -13.54 -1.84
C GLN A 148 7.23 -14.97 -1.28
N TYR A 149 7.59 -15.13 -0.01
CA TYR A 149 7.51 -16.43 0.64
C TYR A 149 6.08 -16.98 0.64
N ALA A 150 5.08 -16.16 1.00
CA ALA A 150 3.68 -16.56 1.00
C ALA A 150 3.18 -16.94 -0.41
N ALA A 151 3.57 -16.19 -1.44
CA ALA A 151 3.21 -16.49 -2.84
C ALA A 151 3.74 -17.85 -3.30
N LYS A 152 4.92 -18.26 -2.83
CA LYS A 152 5.58 -19.53 -3.17
C LYS A 152 5.13 -20.72 -2.28
N HIS A 153 4.58 -20.44 -1.10
CA HIS A 153 4.23 -21.45 -0.10
C HIS A 153 2.76 -21.32 0.33
N THR A 154 1.86 -21.40 -0.63
CA THR A 154 0.42 -21.14 -0.46
C THR A 154 -0.26 -22.00 0.63
N GLY A 155 0.25 -23.17 0.93
CA GLY A 155 -0.28 -24.07 1.97
C GLY A 155 -0.03 -23.59 3.42
N ILE A 156 0.85 -22.60 3.64
CA ILE A 156 1.24 -22.13 4.98
C ILE A 156 0.44 -20.88 5.36
N ALA A 157 0.43 -19.88 4.49
CA ALA A 157 -0.16 -18.57 4.78
C ALA A 157 -1.22 -18.13 3.76
N GLY A 158 -1.76 -19.06 2.98
CA GLY A 158 -2.54 -18.75 1.79
C GLY A 158 -1.67 -18.19 0.67
N GLY A 159 -2.26 -18.00 -0.50
CA GLY A 159 -1.60 -17.35 -1.62
C GLY A 159 -1.50 -15.84 -1.47
N VAL A 160 -1.06 -15.18 -2.52
CA VAL A 160 -1.09 -13.72 -2.66
C VAL A 160 -1.85 -13.36 -3.93
N ARG A 161 -2.85 -12.51 -3.79
CA ARG A 161 -3.59 -11.93 -4.92
C ARG A 161 -3.28 -10.45 -5.06
N GLY A 162 -3.31 -9.97 -6.30
CA GLY A 162 -3.17 -8.56 -6.61
C GLY A 162 -4.50 -7.96 -7.09
N VAL A 163 -4.79 -6.73 -6.67
CA VAL A 163 -5.81 -5.88 -7.29
C VAL A 163 -5.08 -4.80 -8.07
N ILE A 164 -5.26 -4.78 -9.39
CA ILE A 164 -4.66 -3.74 -10.25
C ILE A 164 -5.50 -2.47 -10.11
N PHE A 165 -4.92 -1.48 -9.48
CA PHE A 165 -5.57 -0.19 -9.22
C PHE A 165 -5.32 0.78 -10.37
N THR A 166 -6.40 1.39 -10.86
CA THR A 166 -6.37 2.38 -11.94
C THR A 166 -6.90 3.74 -11.52
N GLY A 167 -7.21 3.91 -10.23
CA GLY A 167 -7.75 5.15 -9.68
C GLY A 167 -6.67 6.17 -9.31
N ARG A 168 -7.09 7.20 -8.57
CA ARG A 168 -6.24 8.32 -8.16
C ARG A 168 -5.46 7.95 -6.89
N ARG A 169 -4.16 7.92 -7.02
CA ARG A 169 -3.19 7.70 -5.95
C ARG A 169 -2.23 8.87 -5.87
N TYR A 170 -1.84 9.23 -4.68
CA TYR A 170 -0.83 10.24 -4.38
C TYR A 170 0.24 9.63 -3.49
N ASP A 171 1.49 9.64 -3.97
CA ASP A 171 2.67 9.21 -3.20
C ASP A 171 3.23 10.42 -2.44
N THR A 172 2.78 10.59 -1.20
CA THR A 172 3.22 11.74 -0.39
C THR A 172 4.59 11.55 0.25
N GLY A 173 5.25 10.41 0.03
CA GLY A 173 6.67 10.21 0.28
C GLY A 173 7.56 10.96 -0.72
N ASP A 174 7.06 11.20 -1.95
CA ASP A 174 7.73 12.10 -2.90
C ASP A 174 7.36 13.57 -2.64
N LYS A 175 8.37 14.44 -2.60
CA LYS A 175 8.18 15.87 -2.25
C LYS A 175 7.28 16.62 -3.24
N LEU A 176 7.42 16.35 -4.53
CA LEU A 176 6.62 17.01 -5.56
C LEU A 176 5.18 16.49 -5.53
N ASP A 177 5.00 15.17 -5.42
CA ASP A 177 3.68 14.56 -5.35
C ASP A 177 2.94 14.91 -4.06
N PHE A 178 3.66 15.12 -2.94
CA PHE A 178 3.08 15.69 -1.71
C PHE A 178 2.43 17.07 -1.97
N ILE A 179 3.13 17.96 -2.66
CA ILE A 179 2.60 19.30 -3.01
C ILE A 179 1.40 19.18 -3.97
N LYS A 180 1.52 18.33 -5.00
CA LYS A 180 0.42 18.09 -5.94
C LYS A 180 -0.81 17.51 -5.24
N ALA A 181 -0.63 16.54 -4.35
CA ALA A 181 -1.70 15.96 -3.55
C ALA A 181 -2.38 17.02 -2.67
N THR A 182 -1.59 17.84 -1.98
CA THR A 182 -2.11 18.92 -1.13
C THR A 182 -2.98 19.90 -1.94
N ILE A 183 -2.47 20.37 -3.07
CA ILE A 183 -3.20 21.31 -3.95
C ILE A 183 -4.48 20.63 -4.48
N LYS A 184 -4.38 19.39 -4.95
CA LYS A 184 -5.49 18.68 -5.54
C LYS A 184 -6.62 18.43 -4.53
N ILE A 185 -6.28 17.89 -3.37
CA ILE A 185 -7.24 17.60 -2.30
C ILE A 185 -7.87 18.90 -1.77
N ALA A 186 -7.07 19.94 -1.54
CA ALA A 186 -7.57 21.24 -1.10
C ALA A 186 -8.49 21.90 -2.15
N SER A 187 -8.16 21.75 -3.43
CA SER A 187 -8.98 22.29 -4.53
C SER A 187 -10.35 21.61 -4.66
N ASP A 188 -10.48 20.37 -4.20
CA ASP A 188 -11.74 19.61 -4.26
C ASP A 188 -12.62 19.87 -3.02
N ARG A 189 -12.16 20.59 -2.01
CA ARG A 189 -12.94 20.94 -0.82
C ARG A 189 -13.91 22.07 -1.14
N GLU A 190 -15.11 22.00 -0.52
CA GLU A 190 -16.15 23.01 -0.69
C GLU A 190 -15.84 24.33 0.01
N ASP A 191 -15.15 24.25 1.17
CA ASP A 191 -14.87 25.40 2.05
C ASP A 191 -13.71 26.32 1.57
N ILE A 192 -12.70 25.75 0.91
CA ILE A 192 -11.52 26.52 0.46
C ILE A 192 -11.21 26.35 -1.04
N GLY A 193 -11.79 25.36 -1.67
CA GLY A 193 -11.44 24.99 -3.06
C GLY A 193 -11.71 26.11 -4.09
N PRO A 194 -12.85 26.84 -4.02
CA PRO A 194 -13.11 27.95 -4.94
C PRO A 194 -12.02 29.03 -4.88
N ASP A 195 -11.70 29.53 -3.67
CA ASP A 195 -10.71 30.60 -3.45
C ASP A 195 -9.30 30.14 -3.84
N LEU A 196 -8.94 28.89 -3.49
CA LEU A 196 -7.65 28.31 -3.87
C LEU A 196 -7.49 28.22 -5.40
N LYS A 197 -8.54 27.81 -6.12
CA LYS A 197 -8.49 27.70 -7.59
C LYS A 197 -8.31 29.09 -8.23
N GLU A 198 -8.94 30.11 -7.70
CA GLU A 198 -8.79 31.47 -8.20
C GLU A 198 -7.38 31.99 -7.93
N TRP A 199 -6.88 31.85 -6.71
CA TRP A 199 -5.51 32.21 -6.37
C TRP A 199 -4.47 31.47 -7.24
N LEU A 200 -4.63 30.17 -7.49
CA LEU A 200 -3.73 29.41 -8.36
C LEU A 200 -3.71 29.93 -9.80
N LYS A 201 -4.86 30.35 -10.35
CA LYS A 201 -4.93 30.95 -11.68
C LYS A 201 -4.14 32.26 -11.76
N GLU A 202 -4.19 33.07 -10.71
CA GLU A 202 -3.42 34.32 -10.65
C GLU A 202 -1.93 34.03 -10.44
N TYR A 203 -1.60 33.14 -9.54
CA TYR A 203 -0.22 32.78 -9.25
C TYR A 203 0.51 32.24 -10.48
N THR A 204 -0.14 31.36 -11.26
CA THR A 204 0.49 30.81 -12.48
C THR A 204 0.71 31.84 -13.59
N LYS A 205 -0.02 32.97 -13.60
CA LYS A 205 0.26 34.08 -14.52
C LYS A 205 1.51 34.87 -14.16
N SER A 206 1.98 34.74 -12.93
CA SER A 206 3.17 35.46 -12.42
C SER A 206 4.47 34.63 -12.55
N LEU A 207 4.38 33.38 -13.01
CA LEU A 207 5.52 32.50 -13.29
C LEU A 207 5.97 32.65 -14.74
#